data_41f7c4f1dcd2eb1742cf0118116368b6
#
_entry.id   41f7c4f1dcd2eb1742cf0118116368b6
#
_cell.length_a   1.000
_cell.length_b   1.000
_cell.length_c   1.000
_cell.angle_alpha   90.00
_cell.angle_beta   90.00
_cell.angle_gamma   90.00
#
_symmetry.space_group_name_H-M   'P 1'
#
loop_
_entity.id
_entity.type
_entity.pdbx_description
1 polymer ?
#
loop_
_entity_poly.entity_id
_entity_poly.type
_entity_poly.pdbx_seq_one_letter_code
_entity_poly.pdbx_strand_id
1 'polypeptide(L)'
;AYEMLGAHPVTQDGQEMWHFAVWAPNARAVSLIGEFNQWDRGKTPMQKVYDGTWEVRLPAKTFDVKSDPKRYDYPDAAKKLTTYKYCIQAQDGTWQDKADPYGFAMQMRPDTASRIYDLSGYRWGDADWMEARKSYDPYHSPVNIYEMHLGSWRRHKDGTFLTYTEIAEQLVPYLKEMGYTHVEFMPVMEHPLDMSWGYQVSGYYAATARFGEPKELMALIDALHQAGIGVLLDWVPAHFPRDAMGLRRFDGTPCYEHPDPRRGDMPQWGTHMFDYARGEVNSFMLSNACFWLEWYHADGLRVDAVTSMLMYDFCREPGQWLPN
;
A
#
# COMPACT_ATOMS: atom_id res chain seq x y z
N ALA A 1 3.82 13.01 2.31
CA ALA A 1 4.54 12.22 3.34
C ALA A 1 5.31 11.04 2.73
N TYR A 2 4.75 10.37 1.71
CA TYR A 2 5.38 9.20 1.07
C TYR A 2 6.73 9.48 0.39
N GLU A 3 7.11 10.72 0.16
CA GLU A 3 8.43 11.11 -0.33
C GLU A 3 9.49 11.23 0.79
N MET A 4 9.03 11.26 2.04
CA MET A 4 9.89 11.45 3.23
C MET A 4 9.94 10.20 4.11
N LEU A 5 8.81 9.51 4.27
CA LEU A 5 8.66 8.29 5.07
C LEU A 5 8.65 7.08 4.14
N GLY A 6 9.11 5.95 4.64
CA GLY A 6 9.31 4.73 3.86
C GLY A 6 10.78 4.47 3.54
N ALA A 7 11.03 3.72 2.49
CA ALA A 7 12.37 3.38 2.00
C ALA A 7 12.64 4.04 0.65
N HIS A 8 13.64 4.92 0.58
CA HIS A 8 13.95 5.70 -0.61
C HIS A 8 15.43 5.60 -1.02
N PRO A 9 15.71 5.45 -2.33
CA PRO A 9 17.07 5.62 -2.82
C PRO A 9 17.46 7.09 -2.73
N VAL A 10 18.64 7.37 -2.19
CA VAL A 10 19.18 8.73 -2.06
C VAL A 10 20.67 8.71 -2.38
N THR A 11 21.20 9.87 -2.83
CA THR A 11 22.64 10.05 -2.99
C THR A 11 23.14 10.94 -1.86
N GLN A 12 24.12 10.47 -1.10
CA GLN A 12 24.75 11.23 -0.05
C GLN A 12 26.28 11.19 -0.24
N ASP A 13 26.92 12.35 -0.31
CA ASP A 13 28.38 12.49 -0.52
C ASP A 13 28.91 11.66 -1.71
N GLY A 14 28.12 11.58 -2.79
CA GLY A 14 28.45 10.81 -3.99
C GLY A 14 28.28 9.30 -3.87
N GLN A 15 27.72 8.81 -2.76
CA GLN A 15 27.39 7.42 -2.54
C GLN A 15 25.89 7.17 -2.70
N GLU A 16 25.55 6.07 -3.35
CA GLU A 16 24.17 5.57 -3.38
C GLU A 16 23.82 4.93 -2.04
N MET A 17 22.73 5.41 -1.44
CA MET A 17 22.23 4.99 -0.14
C MET A 17 20.75 4.65 -0.25
N TRP A 18 20.25 3.88 0.70
CA TRP A 18 18.82 3.79 1.02
C TRP A 18 18.56 4.53 2.33
N HIS A 19 17.61 5.42 2.31
CA HIS A 19 17.09 6.13 3.46
C HIS A 19 15.79 5.46 3.90
N PHE A 20 15.72 5.04 5.16
CA PHE A 20 14.54 4.49 5.81
C PHE A 20 14.05 5.46 6.87
N ALA A 21 12.79 5.79 6.83
CA ALA A 21 12.16 6.66 7.82
C ALA A 21 10.77 6.17 8.20
N VAL A 22 10.46 6.17 9.51
CA VAL A 22 9.17 5.72 10.05
C VAL A 22 8.72 6.60 11.20
N TRP A 23 7.43 6.91 11.22
CA TRP A 23 6.80 7.63 12.33
C TRP A 23 6.35 6.65 13.41
N ALA A 24 6.97 6.74 14.60
CA ALA A 24 6.68 5.94 15.78
C ALA A 24 6.93 6.80 17.04
N PRO A 25 6.04 7.76 17.33
CA PRO A 25 6.31 8.84 18.29
C PRO A 25 6.54 8.36 19.71
N ASN A 26 5.86 7.30 20.12
CA ASN A 26 5.92 6.75 21.48
C ASN A 26 6.87 5.54 21.61
N ALA A 27 7.60 5.19 20.54
CA ALA A 27 8.59 4.12 20.63
C ALA A 27 9.75 4.50 21.54
N ARG A 28 10.27 3.51 22.30
CA ARG A 28 11.51 3.66 23.07
C ARG A 28 12.75 3.47 22.22
N ALA A 29 12.65 2.56 21.23
CA ALA A 29 13.70 2.27 20.27
C ALA A 29 13.07 1.72 18.99
N VAL A 30 13.71 1.96 17.86
CA VAL A 30 13.37 1.36 16.56
C VAL A 30 14.64 0.84 15.92
N SER A 31 14.57 -0.35 15.35
CA SER A 31 15.65 -0.93 14.57
C SER A 31 15.13 -1.40 13.22
N LEU A 32 15.90 -1.15 12.17
CA LEU A 32 15.64 -1.74 10.87
C LEU A 32 16.17 -3.18 10.87
N ILE A 33 15.30 -4.13 10.56
CA ILE A 33 15.64 -5.56 10.48
C ILE A 33 15.30 -6.11 9.10
N GLY A 34 16.06 -7.09 8.64
CA GLY A 34 15.83 -7.71 7.34
C GLY A 34 16.89 -8.76 7.02
N GLU A 35 16.83 -9.28 5.81
CA GLU A 35 17.80 -10.29 5.35
C GLU A 35 19.25 -9.79 5.42
N PHE A 36 19.47 -8.51 5.14
CA PHE A 36 20.78 -7.86 5.12
C PHE A 36 21.50 -7.89 6.47
N ASN A 37 20.79 -8.00 7.57
CA ASN A 37 21.36 -8.08 8.92
C ASN A 37 20.92 -9.32 9.70
N GLN A 38 20.36 -10.34 8.99
CA GLN A 38 19.88 -11.59 9.58
C GLN A 38 18.73 -11.41 10.58
N TRP A 39 17.91 -10.37 10.36
CA TRP A 39 16.77 -10.01 11.22
C TRP A 39 17.19 -9.67 12.66
N ASP A 40 18.44 -9.28 12.87
CA ASP A 40 18.99 -8.95 14.18
C ASP A 40 18.77 -7.47 14.50
N ARG A 41 17.89 -7.19 15.45
CA ARG A 41 17.56 -5.84 15.90
C ARG A 41 18.74 -5.09 16.56
N GLY A 42 19.77 -5.77 16.97
CA GLY A 42 20.97 -5.16 17.56
C GLY A 42 21.90 -4.53 16.51
N LYS A 43 21.78 -4.91 15.24
CA LYS A 43 22.75 -4.53 14.20
C LYS A 43 22.46 -3.18 13.51
N THR A 44 21.18 -2.76 13.45
CA THR A 44 20.82 -1.56 12.70
C THR A 44 19.80 -0.71 13.47
N PRO A 45 20.21 -0.13 14.61
CA PRO A 45 19.37 0.78 15.35
C PRO A 45 19.13 2.07 14.54
N MET A 46 17.91 2.59 14.60
CA MET A 46 17.53 3.85 13.98
C MET A 46 17.66 5.01 14.95
N GLN A 47 17.86 6.20 14.44
CA GLN A 47 17.96 7.43 15.23
C GLN A 47 16.61 8.15 15.26
N LYS A 48 16.17 8.52 16.46
CA LYS A 48 15.02 9.39 16.63
C LYS A 48 15.43 10.81 16.25
N VAL A 49 14.74 11.36 15.27
CA VAL A 49 14.91 12.76 14.85
C VAL A 49 13.82 13.63 15.49
N TYR A 50 13.12 14.47 14.76
CA TYR A 50 12.04 15.30 15.29
C TYR A 50 10.66 14.64 15.07
N ASP A 51 9.64 15.13 15.77
CA ASP A 51 8.21 14.76 15.60
C ASP A 51 7.91 13.26 15.67
N GLY A 52 8.74 12.52 16.41
CA GLY A 52 8.54 11.08 16.58
C GLY A 52 8.93 10.24 15.39
N THR A 53 9.63 10.80 14.43
CA THR A 53 10.21 10.08 13.29
C THR A 53 11.53 9.43 13.67
N TRP A 54 11.77 8.23 13.17
CA TRP A 54 13.00 7.47 13.28
C TRP A 54 13.58 7.23 11.90
N GLU A 55 14.89 7.41 11.74
CA GLU A 55 15.55 7.23 10.45
C GLU A 55 16.89 6.48 10.54
N VAL A 56 17.26 5.86 9.42
CA VAL A 56 18.60 5.31 9.18
C VAL A 56 18.92 5.38 7.69
N ARG A 57 20.20 5.63 7.36
CA ARG A 57 20.72 5.57 6.00
C ARG A 57 21.77 4.47 5.92
N LEU A 58 21.65 3.62 4.90
CA LEU A 58 22.55 2.50 4.68
C LEU A 58 23.05 2.53 3.23
N PRO A 59 24.33 2.19 2.97
CA PRO A 59 24.84 2.07 1.61
C PRO A 59 23.98 1.12 0.77
N ALA A 60 23.67 1.47 -0.48
CA ALA A 60 22.87 0.65 -1.37
C ALA A 60 23.42 -0.78 -1.53
N LYS A 61 24.77 -0.93 -1.54
CA LYS A 61 25.44 -2.22 -1.58
C LYS A 61 25.11 -3.16 -0.40
N THR A 62 24.61 -2.63 0.72
CA THR A 62 24.17 -3.44 1.88
C THR A 62 23.04 -4.39 1.49
N PHE A 63 22.25 -4.00 0.50
CA PHE A 63 21.06 -4.72 0.03
C PHE A 63 21.35 -5.57 -1.24
N ASP A 64 22.60 -5.65 -1.69
CA ASP A 64 23.03 -6.52 -2.80
C ASP A 64 23.10 -8.01 -2.41
N VAL A 65 22.31 -8.42 -1.41
CA VAL A 65 22.21 -9.81 -0.98
C VAL A 65 21.41 -10.59 -2.04
N LYS A 66 22.00 -11.66 -2.55
CA LYS A 66 21.25 -12.60 -3.39
C LYS A 66 20.24 -13.32 -2.50
N SER A 67 18.96 -13.12 -2.77
CA SER A 67 17.91 -13.92 -2.12
C SER A 67 18.17 -15.41 -2.42
N ASP A 68 18.01 -16.27 -1.41
CA ASP A 68 18.08 -17.71 -1.62
C ASP A 68 16.85 -18.14 -2.45
N PRO A 69 17.04 -18.59 -3.72
CA PRO A 69 15.93 -18.97 -4.57
C PRO A 69 15.12 -20.17 -4.04
N LYS A 70 15.63 -20.88 -3.04
CA LYS A 70 14.93 -21.97 -2.36
C LYS A 70 13.91 -21.48 -1.31
N ARG A 71 13.99 -20.21 -0.92
CA ARG A 71 13.15 -19.65 0.14
C ARG A 71 11.88 -18.96 -0.39
N TYR A 72 11.84 -18.64 -1.68
CA TYR A 72 10.75 -17.89 -2.29
C TYR A 72 10.33 -18.55 -3.60
N ASP A 73 9.10 -19.05 -3.66
CA ASP A 73 8.48 -19.68 -4.84
C ASP A 73 8.07 -18.66 -5.93
N TYR A 74 8.88 -17.65 -6.18
CA TYR A 74 8.65 -16.70 -7.27
C TYR A 74 9.54 -16.98 -8.48
N PRO A 75 8.99 -17.08 -9.70
CA PRO A 75 9.79 -17.27 -10.91
C PRO A 75 10.84 -16.18 -11.14
N ASP A 76 10.62 -14.97 -10.61
CA ASP A 76 11.53 -13.82 -10.67
C ASP A 76 12.25 -13.48 -9.36
N ALA A 77 12.17 -14.33 -8.35
CA ALA A 77 12.87 -14.14 -7.07
C ALA A 77 14.41 -14.02 -7.17
N ALA A 78 14.96 -14.29 -8.35
CA ALA A 78 16.37 -14.04 -8.66
C ALA A 78 16.76 -12.54 -8.69
N LYS A 79 15.79 -11.62 -8.69
CA LYS A 79 16.03 -10.18 -8.65
C LYS A 79 15.95 -9.67 -7.22
N LYS A 80 17.08 -9.56 -6.57
CA LYS A 80 17.54 -8.64 -5.52
C LYS A 80 16.49 -7.76 -4.80
N LEU A 81 15.43 -8.35 -4.26
CA LEU A 81 14.48 -7.60 -3.45
C LEU A 81 14.67 -7.99 -1.99
N THR A 82 15.47 -7.20 -1.29
CA THR A 82 15.72 -7.41 0.13
C THR A 82 14.48 -7.06 0.94
N THR A 83 14.03 -7.97 1.76
CA THR A 83 12.91 -7.77 2.67
C THR A 83 13.36 -7.10 3.96
N TYR A 84 12.48 -6.28 4.54
CA TYR A 84 12.74 -5.59 5.79
C TYR A 84 11.47 -5.37 6.60
N LYS A 85 11.66 -5.08 7.90
CA LYS A 85 10.66 -4.60 8.85
C LYS A 85 11.26 -3.57 9.80
N TYR A 86 10.40 -2.82 10.45
CA TYR A 86 10.76 -2.04 11.62
C TYR A 86 10.49 -2.86 12.88
N CYS A 87 11.54 -3.14 13.66
CA CYS A 87 11.44 -3.76 14.99
C CYS A 87 11.33 -2.64 16.01
N ILE A 88 10.15 -2.48 16.62
CA ILE A 88 9.79 -1.33 17.46
C ILE A 88 9.69 -1.77 18.92
N GLN A 89 10.35 -1.06 19.82
CA GLN A 89 10.20 -1.24 21.26
C GLN A 89 9.15 -0.28 21.81
N ALA A 90 8.09 -0.84 22.35
CA ALA A 90 7.03 -0.09 23.03
C ALA A 90 7.47 0.43 24.39
N GLN A 91 6.67 1.32 25.01
CA GLN A 91 6.98 1.90 26.33
C GLN A 91 7.05 0.87 27.46
N ASP A 92 6.32 -0.22 27.37
CA ASP A 92 6.35 -1.35 28.32
C ASP A 92 7.57 -2.27 28.14
N GLY A 93 8.42 -1.99 27.15
CA GLY A 93 9.63 -2.75 26.85
C GLY A 93 9.40 -3.93 25.87
N THR A 94 8.18 -4.23 25.47
CA THR A 94 7.89 -5.28 24.47
C THR A 94 8.40 -4.87 23.09
N TRP A 95 8.80 -5.84 22.29
CA TRP A 95 9.23 -5.64 20.92
C TRP A 95 8.20 -6.20 19.94
N GLN A 96 7.98 -5.50 18.85
CA GLN A 96 7.07 -5.91 17.78
C GLN A 96 7.66 -5.57 16.43
N ASP A 97 7.46 -6.48 15.46
CA ASP A 97 7.95 -6.32 14.10
C ASP A 97 6.82 -5.82 13.19
N LYS A 98 7.01 -4.66 12.61
CA LYS A 98 6.03 -3.96 11.78
C LYS A 98 6.48 -3.87 10.32
N ALA A 99 5.56 -4.10 9.40
CA ALA A 99 5.77 -3.72 8.01
C ALA A 99 5.86 -2.19 7.89
N ASP A 100 6.48 -1.72 6.83
CA ASP A 100 6.57 -0.30 6.56
C ASP A 100 5.21 0.26 6.12
N PRO A 101 4.63 1.24 6.84
CA PRO A 101 3.38 1.86 6.46
C PRO A 101 3.40 2.53 5.09
N TYR A 102 4.58 2.98 4.64
CA TYR A 102 4.82 3.65 3.37
C TYR A 102 5.57 2.78 2.36
N GLY A 103 5.71 1.48 2.61
CA GLY A 103 6.43 0.56 1.72
C GLY A 103 5.75 0.41 0.36
N PHE A 104 6.52 0.57 -0.72
CA PHE A 104 6.01 0.50 -2.09
C PHE A 104 5.82 -0.92 -2.62
N ALA A 105 6.35 -1.90 -1.92
CA ALA A 105 6.14 -3.32 -2.22
C ALA A 105 6.16 -4.16 -0.94
N MET A 106 5.45 -5.25 -0.95
CA MET A 106 5.40 -6.22 0.15
C MET A 106 5.63 -7.64 -0.37
N GLN A 107 5.97 -8.54 0.54
CA GLN A 107 5.97 -9.97 0.24
C GLN A 107 4.55 -10.48 0.01
N MET A 108 4.46 -11.51 -0.83
CA MET A 108 3.22 -12.28 -0.95
C MET A 108 2.92 -12.99 0.37
N ARG A 109 1.63 -13.03 0.72
CA ARG A 109 1.16 -13.82 1.86
C ARG A 109 1.61 -15.30 1.72
N PRO A 110 1.90 -16.03 2.80
CA PRO A 110 1.69 -15.62 4.21
C PRO A 110 2.80 -14.73 4.80
N ASP A 111 3.81 -14.41 4.03
CA ASP A 111 4.89 -13.53 4.46
C ASP A 111 4.38 -12.09 4.61
N THR A 112 5.06 -11.30 5.47
CA THR A 112 4.53 -10.03 5.94
C THR A 112 5.55 -8.89 5.95
N ALA A 113 6.71 -9.07 5.32
CA ALA A 113 7.73 -8.03 5.28
C ALA A 113 7.50 -7.07 4.11
N SER A 114 7.93 -5.83 4.29
CA SER A 114 8.08 -4.89 3.19
C SER A 114 9.29 -5.25 2.34
N ARG A 115 9.26 -4.85 1.08
CA ARG A 115 10.34 -5.06 0.11
C ARG A 115 10.91 -3.71 -0.29
N ILE A 116 12.23 -3.63 -0.34
CA ILE A 116 12.90 -2.46 -0.92
C ILE A 116 12.56 -2.41 -2.40
N TYR A 117 11.94 -1.33 -2.84
CA TYR A 117 11.49 -1.17 -4.21
C TYR A 117 11.61 0.29 -4.66
N ASP A 118 12.30 0.50 -5.77
CA ASP A 118 12.39 1.80 -6.42
C ASP A 118 11.34 1.90 -7.53
N LEU A 119 10.35 2.75 -7.33
CA LEU A 119 9.30 3.02 -8.33
C LEU A 119 9.79 3.91 -9.48
N SER A 120 10.90 4.61 -9.31
CA SER A 120 11.44 5.50 -10.35
C SER A 120 11.81 4.76 -11.63
N GLY A 121 11.93 5.51 -12.73
CA GLY A 121 12.40 4.98 -14.00
C GLY A 121 11.36 4.20 -14.82
N TYR A 122 10.11 4.08 -14.38
CA TYR A 122 9.03 3.62 -15.27
C TYR A 122 8.80 4.67 -16.37
N ARG A 123 8.68 4.22 -17.61
CA ARG A 123 8.46 5.11 -18.76
C ARG A 123 7.03 4.96 -19.24
N TRP A 124 6.20 5.92 -18.88
CA TRP A 124 4.81 5.97 -19.28
C TRP A 124 4.65 6.24 -20.78
N GLY A 125 3.75 5.49 -21.40
CA GLY A 125 3.34 5.68 -22.80
C GLY A 125 2.03 6.44 -22.95
N ASP A 126 1.43 6.92 -21.88
CA ASP A 126 0.07 7.49 -21.79
C ASP A 126 0.01 9.02 -21.86
N ALA A 127 1.05 9.69 -22.40
CA ALA A 127 1.12 11.14 -22.44
C ALA A 127 -0.08 11.80 -23.11
N ASP A 128 -0.63 11.21 -24.19
CA ASP A 128 -1.80 11.71 -24.92
C ASP A 128 -3.06 11.61 -24.05
N TRP A 129 -3.21 10.52 -23.27
CA TRP A 129 -4.30 10.36 -22.31
C TRP A 129 -4.21 11.40 -21.20
N MET A 130 -3.03 11.57 -20.61
CA MET A 130 -2.78 12.53 -19.53
C MET A 130 -3.04 13.98 -19.96
N GLU A 131 -2.82 14.31 -21.23
CA GLU A 131 -3.17 15.63 -21.77
C GLU A 131 -4.68 15.75 -22.02
N ALA A 132 -5.27 14.74 -22.66
CA ALA A 132 -6.71 14.75 -22.99
C ALA A 132 -7.60 14.83 -21.74
N ARG A 133 -7.23 14.13 -20.67
CA ARG A 133 -8.01 14.12 -19.41
C ARG A 133 -8.11 15.47 -18.72
N LYS A 134 -7.19 16.43 -18.99
CA LYS A 134 -7.27 17.79 -18.42
C LYS A 134 -8.50 18.56 -18.89
N SER A 135 -9.01 18.23 -20.09
CA SER A 135 -10.21 18.83 -20.67
C SER A 135 -11.45 17.94 -20.60
N TYR A 136 -11.30 16.74 -20.02
CA TYR A 136 -12.42 15.81 -19.88
C TYR A 136 -13.46 16.34 -18.90
N ASP A 137 -14.73 16.42 -19.36
CA ASP A 137 -15.85 16.82 -18.52
C ASP A 137 -16.72 15.60 -18.18
N PRO A 138 -16.58 15.04 -16.97
CA PRO A 138 -17.34 13.85 -16.58
C PRO A 138 -18.84 14.09 -16.44
N TYR A 139 -19.28 15.35 -16.33
CA TYR A 139 -20.70 15.70 -16.20
C TYR A 139 -21.44 15.77 -17.55
N HIS A 140 -20.69 15.96 -18.62
CA HIS A 140 -21.27 16.09 -19.99
C HIS A 140 -20.75 15.02 -20.95
N SER A 141 -19.96 14.07 -20.47
CA SER A 141 -19.44 12.95 -21.27
C SER A 141 -20.13 11.65 -20.88
N PRO A 142 -20.37 10.72 -21.83
CA PRO A 142 -20.83 9.39 -21.47
C PRO A 142 -19.82 8.66 -20.60
N VAL A 143 -20.27 8.07 -19.49
CA VAL A 143 -19.46 7.26 -18.59
C VAL A 143 -20.07 5.89 -18.47
N ASN A 144 -19.29 4.85 -18.79
CA ASN A 144 -19.65 3.46 -18.65
C ASN A 144 -18.49 2.73 -17.95
N ILE A 145 -18.69 2.34 -16.69
CA ILE A 145 -17.65 1.80 -15.82
C ILE A 145 -17.80 0.29 -15.69
N TYR A 146 -16.73 -0.45 -15.91
CA TYR A 146 -16.64 -1.87 -15.60
C TYR A 146 -15.90 -2.07 -14.27
N GLU A 147 -16.63 -2.43 -13.21
CA GLU A 147 -16.05 -2.78 -11.92
C GLU A 147 -15.57 -4.24 -11.93
N MET A 148 -14.35 -4.49 -11.44
CA MET A 148 -13.82 -5.84 -11.41
C MET A 148 -12.82 -6.07 -10.27
N HIS A 149 -12.81 -7.32 -9.76
CA HIS A 149 -11.78 -7.83 -8.88
C HIS A 149 -10.75 -8.64 -9.69
N LEU A 150 -9.48 -8.22 -9.68
CA LEU A 150 -8.41 -8.82 -10.49
C LEU A 150 -8.27 -10.33 -10.28
N GLY A 151 -8.34 -10.80 -9.03
CA GLY A 151 -8.12 -12.20 -8.68
C GLY A 151 -9.30 -13.15 -8.97
N SER A 152 -10.51 -12.64 -9.25
CA SER A 152 -11.69 -13.45 -9.56
C SER A 152 -12.21 -13.28 -10.98
N TRP A 153 -11.72 -12.30 -11.73
CA TRP A 153 -12.18 -12.04 -13.08
C TRP A 153 -11.86 -13.20 -14.04
N ARG A 154 -10.58 -13.55 -14.13
CA ARG A 154 -10.10 -14.72 -14.88
C ARG A 154 -8.91 -15.33 -14.16
N ARG A 155 -8.67 -16.63 -14.42
CA ARG A 155 -7.54 -17.38 -13.87
C ARG A 155 -6.96 -18.31 -14.93
N HIS A 156 -5.74 -18.79 -14.68
CA HIS A 156 -5.19 -19.89 -15.42
C HIS A 156 -6.00 -21.19 -15.22
N LYS A 157 -5.82 -22.16 -16.10
CA LYS A 157 -6.53 -23.46 -16.03
C LYS A 157 -6.24 -24.25 -14.74
N ASP A 158 -5.08 -24.03 -14.14
CA ASP A 158 -4.66 -24.63 -12.86
C ASP A 158 -5.18 -23.86 -11.63
N GLY A 159 -5.92 -22.76 -11.83
CA GLY A 159 -6.51 -21.94 -10.79
C GLY A 159 -5.59 -20.84 -10.25
N THR A 160 -4.36 -20.70 -10.74
CA THR A 160 -3.47 -19.61 -10.36
C THR A 160 -3.94 -18.27 -10.91
N PHE A 161 -3.50 -17.16 -10.29
CA PHE A 161 -3.83 -15.82 -10.74
C PHE A 161 -3.14 -15.49 -12.07
N LEU A 162 -3.79 -14.66 -12.86
CA LEU A 162 -3.14 -13.95 -13.96
C LEU A 162 -2.23 -12.87 -13.39
N THR A 163 -1.12 -12.61 -14.06
CA THR A 163 -0.26 -11.46 -13.76
C THR A 163 -0.91 -10.16 -14.27
N TYR A 164 -0.44 -8.99 -13.77
CA TYR A 164 -0.89 -7.69 -14.28
C TYR A 164 -0.74 -7.56 -15.80
N THR A 165 0.35 -8.10 -16.35
CA THR A 165 0.61 -8.11 -17.80
C THR A 165 -0.41 -8.97 -18.56
N GLU A 166 -0.65 -10.19 -18.09
CA GLU A 166 -1.65 -11.09 -18.71
C GLU A 166 -3.07 -10.56 -18.60
N ILE A 167 -3.37 -9.84 -17.50
CA ILE A 167 -4.64 -9.12 -17.34
C ILE A 167 -4.76 -8.03 -18.39
N ALA A 168 -3.72 -7.22 -18.63
CA ALA A 168 -3.73 -6.17 -19.63
C ALA A 168 -4.03 -6.72 -21.03
N GLU A 169 -3.35 -7.81 -21.42
CA GLU A 169 -3.54 -8.48 -22.73
C GLU A 169 -4.99 -8.94 -22.97
N GLN A 170 -5.70 -9.33 -21.93
CA GLN A 170 -7.06 -9.85 -22.03
C GLN A 170 -8.13 -8.78 -21.77
N LEU A 171 -7.87 -7.85 -20.85
CA LEU A 171 -8.83 -6.87 -20.38
C LEU A 171 -9.01 -5.74 -21.39
N VAL A 172 -7.91 -5.22 -21.96
CA VAL A 172 -7.98 -4.10 -22.92
C VAL A 172 -8.89 -4.41 -24.11
N PRO A 173 -8.71 -5.52 -24.85
CA PRO A 173 -9.60 -5.84 -25.97
C PRO A 173 -11.05 -6.10 -25.50
N TYR A 174 -11.26 -6.72 -24.35
CA TYR A 174 -12.59 -6.95 -23.80
C TYR A 174 -13.35 -5.65 -23.53
N LEU A 175 -12.71 -4.70 -22.84
CA LEU A 175 -13.35 -3.41 -22.51
C LEU A 175 -13.68 -2.60 -23.77
N LYS A 176 -12.80 -2.64 -24.77
CA LYS A 176 -13.03 -1.98 -26.07
C LYS A 176 -14.20 -2.58 -26.83
N GLU A 177 -14.26 -3.92 -26.91
CA GLU A 177 -15.35 -4.64 -27.58
C GLU A 177 -16.70 -4.35 -26.92
N MET A 178 -16.72 -4.31 -25.57
CA MET A 178 -17.94 -4.07 -24.81
C MET A 178 -18.34 -2.58 -24.70
N GLY A 179 -17.48 -1.66 -25.14
CA GLY A 179 -17.76 -0.23 -25.15
C GLY A 179 -17.68 0.45 -23.79
N TYR A 180 -16.89 -0.09 -22.87
CA TYR A 180 -16.62 0.58 -21.58
C TYR A 180 -15.67 1.76 -21.78
N THR A 181 -15.93 2.84 -21.04
CA THR A 181 -15.08 4.04 -21.01
C THR A 181 -14.04 4.00 -19.89
N HIS A 182 -14.36 3.31 -18.81
CA HIS A 182 -13.51 3.20 -17.62
C HIS A 182 -13.56 1.78 -17.07
N VAL A 183 -12.51 1.41 -16.37
CA VAL A 183 -12.50 0.27 -15.47
C VAL A 183 -12.30 0.75 -14.03
N GLU A 184 -13.03 0.17 -13.11
CA GLU A 184 -12.83 0.33 -11.66
C GLU A 184 -12.25 -0.97 -11.10
N PHE A 185 -11.02 -0.89 -10.60
CA PHE A 185 -10.42 -2.01 -9.90
C PHE A 185 -10.82 -1.98 -8.44
N MET A 186 -11.48 -3.05 -7.96
CA MET A 186 -11.59 -3.32 -6.54
C MET A 186 -10.19 -3.29 -5.91
N PRO A 187 -10.05 -3.09 -4.58
CA PRO A 187 -8.78 -2.66 -3.99
C PRO A 187 -7.55 -3.42 -4.47
N VAL A 188 -6.59 -2.70 -5.02
CA VAL A 188 -5.30 -3.22 -5.53
C VAL A 188 -4.15 -3.09 -4.53
N MET A 189 -4.41 -2.47 -3.38
CA MET A 189 -3.43 -2.34 -2.30
C MET A 189 -3.18 -3.69 -1.63
N GLU A 190 -1.99 -3.88 -1.07
CA GLU A 190 -1.62 -5.16 -0.44
C GLU A 190 -2.48 -5.44 0.80
N HIS A 191 -2.90 -6.70 0.93
CA HIS A 191 -3.78 -7.17 1.98
C HIS A 191 -3.50 -8.64 2.33
N PRO A 192 -3.65 -9.05 3.61
CA PRO A 192 -3.30 -10.41 4.04
C PRO A 192 -4.36 -11.46 3.68
N LEU A 193 -5.64 -11.05 3.58
CA LEU A 193 -6.78 -11.97 3.46
C LEU A 193 -7.45 -11.88 2.09
N ASP A 194 -7.33 -12.94 1.28
CA ASP A 194 -7.95 -13.00 -0.06
C ASP A 194 -9.47 -12.82 -0.03
N MET A 195 -10.13 -13.40 0.98
CA MET A 195 -11.58 -13.32 1.14
C MET A 195 -12.08 -11.90 1.42
N SER A 196 -11.19 -10.97 1.78
CA SER A 196 -11.56 -9.55 1.96
C SER A 196 -11.69 -8.81 0.63
N TRP A 197 -11.33 -9.42 -0.50
CA TRP A 197 -11.26 -8.77 -1.82
C TRP A 197 -10.40 -7.51 -1.87
N GLY A 198 -9.49 -7.37 -0.91
CA GLY A 198 -8.63 -6.20 -0.77
C GLY A 198 -9.15 -5.12 0.19
N TYR A 199 -10.33 -5.28 0.77
CA TYR A 199 -10.88 -4.27 1.69
C TYR A 199 -10.23 -4.26 3.09
N GLN A 200 -9.37 -5.22 3.42
CA GLN A 200 -8.58 -5.23 4.65
C GLN A 200 -7.12 -4.89 4.35
N VAL A 201 -6.85 -3.64 3.99
CA VAL A 201 -5.56 -3.17 3.52
C VAL A 201 -4.52 -3.18 4.63
N SER A 202 -3.35 -3.77 4.36
CA SER A 202 -2.18 -3.74 5.23
C SER A 202 -1.00 -2.97 4.63
N GLY A 203 -0.93 -2.85 3.31
CA GLY A 203 0.10 -2.10 2.59
C GLY A 203 -0.51 -1.02 1.69
N TYR A 204 -0.77 0.15 2.27
CA TYR A 204 -1.49 1.24 1.61
C TYR A 204 -0.78 1.81 0.38
N TYR A 205 0.54 1.74 0.33
CA TYR A 205 1.37 2.24 -0.78
C TYR A 205 1.92 1.11 -1.65
N ALA A 206 1.58 -0.15 -1.37
CA ALA A 206 2.05 -1.30 -2.12
C ALA A 206 0.95 -1.85 -3.04
N ALA A 207 1.24 -1.98 -4.31
CA ALA A 207 0.45 -2.83 -5.20
C ALA A 207 0.52 -4.27 -4.73
N THR A 208 -0.63 -4.98 -4.68
CA THR A 208 -0.64 -6.35 -4.19
C THR A 208 0.28 -7.26 -5.03
N ALA A 209 1.14 -7.99 -4.34
CA ALA A 209 2.10 -8.92 -4.94
C ALA A 209 1.43 -10.15 -5.60
N ARG A 210 0.11 -10.33 -5.43
CA ARG A 210 -0.64 -11.46 -6.00
C ARG A 210 -0.56 -11.56 -7.51
N PHE A 211 -0.44 -10.42 -8.17
CA PHE A 211 -0.51 -10.31 -9.62
C PHE A 211 0.80 -9.84 -10.25
N GLY A 212 1.85 -9.65 -9.45
CA GLY A 212 3.16 -9.24 -9.94
C GLY A 212 3.77 -8.06 -9.20
N GLU A 213 4.65 -7.34 -9.89
CA GLU A 213 5.42 -6.25 -9.33
C GLU A 213 4.70 -4.90 -9.48
N PRO A 214 5.02 -3.88 -8.64
CA PRO A 214 4.39 -2.55 -8.73
C PRO A 214 4.44 -1.92 -10.12
N LYS A 215 5.57 -2.04 -10.84
CA LYS A 215 5.71 -1.51 -12.21
C LYS A 215 4.88 -2.27 -13.25
N GLU A 216 4.47 -3.50 -12.97
CA GLU A 216 3.54 -4.25 -13.84
C GLU A 216 2.11 -3.74 -13.70
N LEU A 217 1.70 -3.28 -12.49
CA LEU A 217 0.44 -2.56 -12.35
C LEU A 217 0.47 -1.21 -13.09
N MET A 218 1.61 -0.48 -13.05
CA MET A 218 1.78 0.71 -13.89
C MET A 218 1.61 0.38 -15.37
N ALA A 219 2.17 -0.73 -15.83
CA ALA A 219 2.07 -1.16 -17.23
C ALA A 219 0.61 -1.55 -17.61
N LEU A 220 -0.15 -2.14 -16.71
CA LEU A 220 -1.58 -2.41 -16.91
C LEU A 220 -2.36 -1.09 -17.10
N ILE A 221 -2.15 -0.12 -16.23
CA ILE A 221 -2.81 1.19 -16.31
C ILE A 221 -2.40 1.92 -17.59
N ASP A 222 -1.12 1.93 -17.91
CA ASP A 222 -0.57 2.52 -19.13
C ASP A 222 -1.21 1.93 -20.39
N ALA A 223 -1.34 0.60 -20.45
CA ALA A 223 -2.00 -0.08 -21.58
C ALA A 223 -3.49 0.30 -21.72
N LEU A 224 -4.20 0.48 -20.60
CA LEU A 224 -5.59 0.93 -20.59
C LEU A 224 -5.70 2.37 -21.12
N HIS A 225 -4.85 3.28 -20.63
CA HIS A 225 -4.81 4.67 -21.10
C HIS A 225 -4.50 4.78 -22.60
N GLN A 226 -3.52 4.04 -23.10
CA GLN A 226 -3.21 3.98 -24.52
C GLN A 226 -4.37 3.44 -25.37
N ALA A 227 -5.24 2.64 -24.77
CA ALA A 227 -6.47 2.16 -25.41
C ALA A 227 -7.66 3.12 -25.29
N GLY A 228 -7.51 4.27 -24.62
CA GLY A 228 -8.55 5.25 -24.38
C GLY A 228 -9.52 4.87 -23.26
N ILE A 229 -9.07 4.09 -22.27
CA ILE A 229 -9.86 3.61 -21.13
C ILE A 229 -9.31 4.21 -19.84
N GLY A 230 -10.14 4.92 -19.10
CA GLY A 230 -9.80 5.48 -17.80
C GLY A 230 -9.76 4.42 -16.71
N VAL A 231 -8.99 4.69 -15.64
CA VAL A 231 -8.79 3.76 -14.52
C VAL A 231 -9.19 4.41 -13.20
N LEU A 232 -10.16 3.80 -12.53
CA LEU A 232 -10.56 4.15 -11.17
C LEU A 232 -10.04 3.09 -10.22
N LEU A 233 -9.58 3.52 -9.05
CA LEU A 233 -9.13 2.60 -7.99
C LEU A 233 -10.08 2.68 -6.80
N ASP A 234 -10.49 1.53 -6.31
CA ASP A 234 -11.23 1.44 -5.05
C ASP A 234 -10.29 1.67 -3.88
N TRP A 235 -10.50 2.77 -3.17
CA TRP A 235 -9.66 3.26 -2.08
C TRP A 235 -10.35 3.08 -0.74
N VAL A 236 -9.64 2.49 0.24
CA VAL A 236 -10.18 2.07 1.53
C VAL A 236 -9.62 2.94 2.66
N PRO A 237 -10.05 4.20 2.82
CA PRO A 237 -9.53 5.09 3.87
C PRO A 237 -10.21 4.92 5.22
N ALA A 238 -11.27 4.13 5.31
CA ALA A 238 -12.11 4.06 6.49
C ALA A 238 -11.49 3.25 7.63
N HIS A 239 -10.90 2.12 7.31
CA HIS A 239 -10.48 1.14 8.31
C HIS A 239 -9.30 0.29 7.84
N PHE A 240 -8.68 -0.43 8.79
CA PHE A 240 -7.58 -1.36 8.53
C PHE A 240 -7.66 -2.59 9.44
N PRO A 241 -7.06 -3.74 9.03
CA PRO A 241 -7.14 -4.99 9.77
C PRO A 241 -6.33 -4.95 11.08
N ARG A 242 -6.62 -5.89 11.97
CA ARG A 242 -5.97 -6.01 13.29
C ARG A 242 -4.69 -6.83 13.28
N ASP A 243 -4.17 -7.13 12.12
CA ASP A 243 -2.94 -7.93 11.95
C ASP A 243 -1.76 -7.29 12.66
N ALA A 244 -1.00 -8.09 13.40
CA ALA A 244 0.07 -7.61 14.27
C ALA A 244 1.19 -6.88 13.50
N MET A 245 1.42 -7.27 12.24
CA MET A 245 2.44 -6.66 11.38
C MET A 245 2.03 -5.31 10.80
N GLY A 246 0.72 -4.97 10.84
CA GLY A 246 0.15 -3.76 10.24
C GLY A 246 0.13 -2.57 11.18
N LEU A 247 -0.81 -1.65 10.93
CA LEU A 247 -0.88 -0.35 11.59
C LEU A 247 -1.35 -0.40 13.04
N ARG A 248 -2.07 -1.47 13.43
CA ARG A 248 -2.61 -1.61 14.77
C ARG A 248 -1.54 -1.43 15.84
N ARG A 249 -1.78 -0.51 16.80
CA ARG A 249 -0.89 -0.18 17.92
C ARG A 249 0.58 -0.10 17.47
N PHE A 250 0.82 0.68 16.45
CA PHE A 250 2.04 0.63 15.64
C PHE A 250 3.34 0.73 16.45
N ASP A 251 3.37 1.60 17.46
CA ASP A 251 4.50 1.75 18.39
C ASP A 251 4.18 1.23 19.82
N GLY A 252 3.20 0.34 19.94
CA GLY A 252 2.63 -0.13 21.21
C GLY A 252 1.44 0.71 21.68
N THR A 253 1.19 1.85 21.04
CA THR A 253 0.06 2.75 21.30
C THR A 253 -0.82 2.90 20.06
N PRO A 254 -2.06 3.40 20.19
CA PRO A 254 -2.91 3.73 19.05
C PRO A 254 -2.31 4.93 18.27
N CYS A 255 -1.51 4.65 17.24
CA CYS A 255 -0.92 5.67 16.37
C CYS A 255 -1.86 6.09 15.25
N TYR A 256 -2.44 5.10 14.56
CA TYR A 256 -3.32 5.28 13.41
C TYR A 256 -4.79 5.19 13.78
N GLU A 257 -5.15 4.34 14.73
CA GLU A 257 -6.50 4.18 15.25
C GLU A 257 -6.79 5.16 16.39
N HIS A 258 -8.08 5.48 16.57
CA HIS A 258 -8.52 6.26 17.72
C HIS A 258 -8.38 5.44 19.01
N PRO A 259 -7.87 6.04 20.13
CA PRO A 259 -7.63 5.31 21.38
C PRO A 259 -8.91 4.82 22.08
N ASP A 260 -10.04 5.54 21.95
CA ASP A 260 -11.33 5.10 22.49
C ASP A 260 -11.96 4.08 21.51
N PRO A 261 -12.23 2.82 21.95
CA PRO A 261 -12.78 1.78 21.08
C PRO A 261 -14.15 2.13 20.50
N ARG A 262 -14.89 3.05 21.13
CA ARG A 262 -16.18 3.52 20.61
C ARG A 262 -16.03 4.38 19.34
N ARG A 263 -14.80 4.80 19.00
CA ARG A 263 -14.45 5.44 17.73
C ARG A 263 -13.43 4.61 16.94
N GLY A 264 -12.49 3.97 17.65
CA GLY A 264 -11.37 3.27 17.04
C GLY A 264 -11.64 1.83 16.61
N ASP A 265 -12.73 1.20 17.08
CA ASP A 265 -13.09 -0.15 16.67
C ASP A 265 -14.24 -0.15 15.68
N MET A 266 -14.20 -1.07 14.71
CA MET A 266 -15.31 -1.40 13.82
C MET A 266 -15.74 -2.86 14.07
N PRO A 267 -16.69 -3.10 14.99
CA PRO A 267 -17.04 -4.46 15.41
C PRO A 267 -17.57 -5.33 14.29
N GLN A 268 -18.36 -4.75 13.37
CA GLN A 268 -18.98 -5.47 12.26
C GLN A 268 -17.95 -6.15 11.34
N TRP A 269 -16.82 -5.49 11.11
CA TRP A 269 -15.77 -5.99 10.20
C TRP A 269 -14.55 -6.54 10.94
N GLY A 270 -14.52 -6.41 12.28
CA GLY A 270 -13.38 -6.84 13.09
C GLY A 270 -12.10 -6.02 12.84
N THR A 271 -12.25 -4.77 12.40
CA THR A 271 -11.16 -3.87 12.00
C THR A 271 -11.01 -2.70 12.97
N HIS A 272 -10.03 -1.83 12.73
CA HIS A 272 -9.88 -0.53 13.41
C HIS A 272 -10.22 0.61 12.46
N MET A 273 -10.77 1.70 13.02
CA MET A 273 -11.04 2.95 12.33
C MET A 273 -9.85 3.89 12.50
N PHE A 274 -9.51 4.63 11.44
CA PHE A 274 -8.50 5.67 11.51
C PHE A 274 -8.93 6.84 12.40
N ASP A 275 -7.94 7.43 13.09
CA ASP A 275 -8.14 8.67 13.86
C ASP A 275 -7.94 9.90 12.97
N TYR A 276 -8.96 10.31 12.27
CA TYR A 276 -8.91 11.45 11.34
C TYR A 276 -8.70 12.80 12.03
N ALA A 277 -8.82 12.89 13.36
CA ALA A 277 -8.48 14.10 14.09
C ALA A 277 -6.97 14.30 14.24
N ARG A 278 -6.17 13.25 13.98
CA ARG A 278 -4.72 13.30 14.08
C ARG A 278 -4.10 13.77 12.76
N GLY A 279 -3.26 14.81 12.82
CA GLY A 279 -2.65 15.41 11.64
C GLY A 279 -1.80 14.44 10.82
N GLU A 280 -1.05 13.56 11.48
CA GLU A 280 -0.20 12.55 10.83
C GLU A 280 -1.03 11.48 10.11
N VAL A 281 -2.19 11.11 10.65
CA VAL A 281 -3.15 10.19 9.99
C VAL A 281 -3.76 10.85 8.76
N ASN A 282 -4.16 12.12 8.87
CA ASN A 282 -4.62 12.88 7.70
C ASN A 282 -3.54 12.99 6.63
N SER A 283 -2.30 13.28 7.04
CA SER A 283 -1.16 13.32 6.12
C SER A 283 -0.93 11.96 5.46
N PHE A 284 -1.02 10.85 6.20
CA PHE A 284 -0.93 9.50 5.66
C PHE A 284 -1.99 9.23 4.59
N MET A 285 -3.26 9.56 4.88
CA MET A 285 -4.38 9.31 3.96
C MET A 285 -4.33 10.21 2.73
N LEU A 286 -4.12 11.52 2.89
CA LEU A 286 -4.03 12.45 1.76
C LEU A 286 -2.84 12.11 0.86
N SER A 287 -1.68 11.80 1.45
CA SER A 287 -0.52 11.35 0.69
C SER A 287 -0.78 10.05 -0.04
N ASN A 288 -1.55 9.13 0.55
CA ASN A 288 -1.91 7.87 -0.09
C ASN A 288 -2.81 8.08 -1.31
N ALA A 289 -3.82 8.94 -1.21
CA ALA A 289 -4.64 9.30 -2.35
C ALA A 289 -3.81 9.94 -3.48
N CYS A 290 -2.97 10.93 -3.15
CA CYS A 290 -2.06 11.56 -4.11
C CYS A 290 -1.11 10.54 -4.76
N PHE A 291 -0.56 9.62 -3.99
CA PHE A 291 0.35 8.60 -4.48
C PHE A 291 -0.27 7.76 -5.61
N TRP A 292 -1.49 7.28 -5.45
CA TRP A 292 -2.15 6.49 -6.48
C TRP A 292 -2.52 7.32 -7.73
N LEU A 293 -2.86 8.59 -7.55
CA LEU A 293 -3.16 9.51 -8.65
C LEU A 293 -1.89 9.97 -9.41
N GLU A 294 -0.78 10.17 -8.69
CA GLU A 294 0.45 10.73 -9.26
C GLU A 294 1.41 9.66 -9.79
N TRP A 295 1.65 8.59 -9.02
CA TRP A 295 2.61 7.55 -9.41
C TRP A 295 2.01 6.46 -10.29
N TYR A 296 0.72 6.16 -10.11
CA TYR A 296 0.02 5.17 -10.93
C TYR A 296 -0.91 5.79 -11.97
N HIS A 297 -0.92 7.11 -12.10
CA HIS A 297 -1.75 7.84 -13.06
C HIS A 297 -3.25 7.52 -12.98
N ALA A 298 -3.75 6.98 -11.87
CA ALA A 298 -5.18 6.72 -11.72
C ALA A 298 -6.00 7.97 -12.03
N ASP A 299 -7.14 7.80 -12.73
CA ASP A 299 -8.01 8.90 -13.12
C ASP A 299 -8.96 9.33 -12.03
N GLY A 300 -9.18 8.47 -11.06
CA GLY A 300 -10.03 8.77 -9.91
C GLY A 300 -9.99 7.67 -8.86
N LEU A 301 -10.65 7.97 -7.74
CA LEU A 301 -10.78 7.05 -6.61
C LEU A 301 -12.26 6.84 -6.31
N ARG A 302 -12.66 5.57 -6.16
CA ARG A 302 -13.91 5.21 -5.49
C ARG A 302 -13.60 5.08 -4.01
N VAL A 303 -14.32 5.81 -3.17
CA VAL A 303 -14.06 5.85 -1.74
C VAL A 303 -14.95 4.86 -1.01
N ASP A 304 -14.35 3.83 -0.42
CA ASP A 304 -15.08 2.80 0.32
C ASP A 304 -15.55 3.28 1.70
N ALA A 305 -16.68 2.73 2.15
CA ALA A 305 -17.22 2.83 3.52
C ALA A 305 -17.40 4.26 4.05
N VAL A 306 -17.73 5.23 3.19
CA VAL A 306 -17.87 6.66 3.55
C VAL A 306 -18.81 6.88 4.73
N THR A 307 -19.94 6.16 4.78
CA THR A 307 -20.90 6.29 5.88
C THR A 307 -20.28 5.99 7.24
N SER A 308 -19.40 5.00 7.33
CA SER A 308 -18.72 4.65 8.58
C SER A 308 -17.72 5.73 9.06
N MET A 309 -17.23 6.56 8.16
CA MET A 309 -16.35 7.68 8.50
C MET A 309 -17.12 8.90 9.00
N LEU A 310 -18.36 9.08 8.51
CA LEU A 310 -19.18 10.25 8.81
C LEU A 310 -20.14 10.02 9.99
N MET A 311 -20.60 8.78 10.20
CA MET A 311 -21.60 8.42 11.18
C MET A 311 -21.01 7.48 12.24
N TYR A 312 -20.75 7.97 13.44
CA TYR A 312 -20.10 7.17 14.49
C TYR A 312 -20.98 6.09 15.09
N ASP A 313 -22.29 6.16 14.88
CA ASP A 313 -23.26 5.11 15.23
C ASP A 313 -23.40 4.01 14.18
N PHE A 314 -22.71 4.14 13.02
CA PHE A 314 -22.80 3.16 11.93
C PHE A 314 -22.52 1.73 12.43
N CYS A 315 -23.53 0.85 12.27
CA CYS A 315 -23.47 -0.56 12.69
C CYS A 315 -23.05 -0.79 14.15
N ARG A 316 -23.51 0.09 15.07
CA ARG A 316 -23.23 0.00 16.50
C ARG A 316 -24.51 0.08 17.31
N GLU A 317 -24.54 -0.67 18.41
CA GLU A 317 -25.63 -0.63 19.36
C GLU A 317 -25.53 0.60 20.28
N PRO A 318 -26.63 1.04 20.88
CA PRO A 318 -26.65 2.12 21.86
C PRO A 318 -25.59 1.91 22.96
N GLY A 319 -24.76 2.93 23.19
CA GLY A 319 -23.66 2.88 24.17
C GLY A 319 -22.32 2.38 23.59
N GLN A 320 -22.29 1.88 22.36
CA GLN A 320 -21.06 1.43 21.67
C GLN A 320 -20.42 2.51 20.81
N TRP A 321 -20.91 3.72 20.83
CA TRP A 321 -20.42 4.84 20.03
C TRP A 321 -20.47 6.15 20.83
N LEU A 322 -19.72 7.13 20.35
CA LEU A 322 -19.75 8.51 20.84
C LEU A 322 -20.44 9.39 19.80
N PRO A 323 -21.18 10.43 20.21
CA PRO A 323 -21.77 11.37 19.25
C PRO A 323 -20.71 11.99 18.32
N ASN A 324 -21.14 12.30 17.10
CA ASN A 324 -20.34 13.04 16.13
C ASN A 324 -20.01 14.43 16.67
#